data_bec35b4aa62372430b367969a66abda5
#
_entry.id   bec35b4aa62372430b367969a66abda5
#
_cell.length_a   1.000
_cell.length_b   1.000
_cell.length_c   1.000
_cell.angle_alpha   90.00
_cell.angle_beta   90.00
_cell.angle_gamma   90.00
#
_symmetry.space_group_name_H-M   'P 1'
#
loop_
_entity.id
_entity.type
_entity.pdbx_description
1 polymer ?
#
loop_
_entity_poly.entity_id
_entity_poly.type
_entity_poly.pdbx_seq_one_letter_code
_entity_poly.pdbx_strand_id
1 'polypeptide(L)'
;MSIVNFGKGVRNKFHMHESDQILIVMSGKGIVATEHEQRMVTANDVILFPKGEKHWHGACEDSDFSHIFISKAGGKNYIQLED
;
A
#
# COMPACT_ATOMS: atom_id res chain seq x y z
N MET A 1 10.41 -3.74 8.70
CA MET A 1 9.44 -2.63 8.88
C MET A 1 10.01 -1.36 8.28
N SER A 2 9.21 -0.64 7.56
CA SER A 2 9.62 0.66 7.02
C SER A 2 8.45 1.63 7.03
N ILE A 3 8.78 2.92 6.91
CA ILE A 3 7.78 3.98 6.81
C ILE A 3 7.83 4.49 5.38
N VAL A 4 6.66 4.59 4.77
CA VAL A 4 6.51 5.04 3.39
C VAL A 4 5.65 6.30 3.37
N ASN A 5 6.12 7.32 2.66
CA ASN A 5 5.42 8.59 2.53
C ASN A 5 5.07 8.85 1.07
N PHE A 6 3.83 9.28 0.84
CA PHE A 6 3.37 9.69 -0.48
C PHE A 6 2.92 11.14 -0.42
N GLY A 7 3.37 11.94 -1.37
CA GLY A 7 2.82 13.26 -1.57
C GLY A 7 1.42 13.19 -2.17
N LYS A 8 0.70 14.30 -2.15
CA LYS A 8 -0.67 14.39 -2.68
C LYS A 8 -0.77 13.80 -4.08
N GLY A 9 -1.70 12.87 -4.28
CA GLY A 9 -1.96 12.26 -5.56
C GLY A 9 -0.93 11.25 -6.06
N VAL A 10 0.14 11.02 -5.31
CA VAL A 10 1.19 10.07 -5.70
C VAL A 10 0.78 8.67 -5.29
N ARG A 11 0.90 7.72 -6.20
CA ARG A 11 0.64 6.30 -5.91
C ARG A 11 1.79 5.44 -6.41
N ASN A 12 1.93 4.25 -5.85
CA ASN A 12 2.87 3.28 -6.42
C ASN A 12 2.20 2.55 -7.58
N LYS A 13 2.98 1.74 -8.28
CA LYS A 13 2.49 1.00 -9.42
C LYS A 13 1.81 -0.29 -8.98
N PHE A 14 0.92 -0.78 -9.84
CA PHE A 14 0.26 -2.05 -9.63
C PHE A 14 1.31 -3.15 -9.49
N HIS A 15 1.27 -3.90 -8.41
CA HIS A 15 2.32 -4.87 -8.09
C HIS A 15 1.78 -5.99 -7.19
N MET A 16 2.62 -6.98 -6.94
CA MET A 16 2.33 -8.04 -5.98
C MET A 16 3.59 -8.41 -5.22
N HIS A 17 3.42 -9.08 -4.10
CA HIS A 17 4.51 -9.60 -3.28
C HIS A 17 4.34 -11.10 -3.04
N GLU A 18 5.44 -11.79 -2.77
CA GLU A 18 5.40 -13.21 -2.48
C GLU A 18 5.23 -13.53 -0.99
N SER A 19 4.91 -12.54 -0.20
CA SER A 19 4.58 -12.72 1.22
C SER A 19 3.44 -11.79 1.60
N ASP A 20 2.78 -12.11 2.71
CA ASP A 20 1.74 -11.23 3.24
C ASP A 20 2.33 -9.88 3.62
N GLN A 21 1.54 -8.84 3.45
CA GLN A 21 1.92 -7.47 3.74
C GLN A 21 0.89 -6.81 4.63
N ILE A 22 1.37 -6.05 5.61
CA ILE A 22 0.49 -5.26 6.48
C ILE A 22 0.86 -3.80 6.34
N LEU A 23 -0.15 -2.96 6.10
CA LEU A 23 -0.01 -1.51 6.12
C LEU A 23 -0.78 -0.95 7.31
N ILE A 24 -0.13 -0.08 8.06
CA ILE A 24 -0.78 0.64 9.17
C ILE A 24 -0.68 2.12 8.83
N VAL A 25 -1.83 2.74 8.60
CA VAL A 25 -1.87 4.15 8.20
C VAL A 25 -1.53 5.03 9.40
N MET A 26 -0.54 5.89 9.24
CA MET A 26 -0.08 6.81 10.28
C MET A 26 -0.73 8.17 10.18
N SER A 27 -0.87 8.69 8.98
CA SER A 27 -1.42 10.04 8.79
C SER A 27 -1.96 10.20 7.38
N GLY A 28 -2.87 11.15 7.23
CA GLY A 28 -3.41 11.54 5.94
C GLY A 28 -4.51 10.61 5.44
N LYS A 29 -4.81 10.73 4.17
CA LYS A 29 -5.80 9.90 3.48
C LYS A 29 -5.15 9.26 2.27
N GLY A 30 -5.38 7.98 2.12
CA GLY A 30 -4.86 7.24 1.00
C GLY A 30 -5.89 6.33 0.37
N ILE A 31 -5.48 5.68 -0.70
CA ILE A 31 -6.30 4.71 -1.42
C ILE A 31 -5.51 3.42 -1.48
N VAL A 32 -6.19 2.31 -1.21
CA VAL A 32 -5.66 0.97 -1.48
C VAL A 32 -6.58 0.30 -2.48
N ALA A 33 -6.01 -0.39 -3.43
CA ALA A 33 -6.78 -0.98 -4.51
C ALA A 33 -6.25 -2.35 -4.89
N THR A 34 -7.18 -3.23 -5.24
CA THR A 34 -6.88 -4.54 -5.82
C THR A 34 -7.44 -4.57 -7.24
N GLU A 35 -7.42 -5.73 -7.89
CA GLU A 35 -8.05 -5.88 -9.20
C GLU A 35 -9.56 -5.72 -9.16
N HIS A 36 -10.16 -5.88 -7.98
CA HIS A 36 -11.60 -5.99 -7.81
C HIS A 36 -12.24 -4.84 -7.07
N GLU A 37 -11.49 -4.11 -6.27
CA GLU A 37 -12.05 -3.01 -5.50
C GLU A 37 -11.02 -1.94 -5.18
N GLN A 38 -11.52 -0.79 -4.79
CA GLN A 38 -10.71 0.36 -4.39
C GLN A 38 -11.34 0.93 -3.13
N ARG A 39 -10.51 1.25 -2.14
CA ARG A 39 -10.99 1.69 -0.83
C ARG A 39 -10.15 2.84 -0.31
N MET A 40 -10.82 3.83 0.28
CA MET A 40 -10.13 4.92 0.97
C MET A 40 -9.76 4.48 2.39
N VAL A 41 -8.56 4.86 2.82
CA VAL A 41 -8.06 4.57 4.17
C VAL A 41 -7.57 5.85 4.83
N THR A 42 -7.66 5.91 6.16
CA THR A 42 -7.25 7.05 6.96
C THR A 42 -6.41 6.59 8.14
N ALA A 43 -5.92 7.54 8.93
CA ALA A 43 -5.08 7.24 10.09
C ALA A 43 -5.72 6.17 10.99
N ASN A 44 -4.89 5.25 11.45
CA ASN A 44 -5.23 4.10 12.28
C ASN A 44 -5.87 2.92 11.55
N ASP A 45 -6.14 3.03 10.26
CA ASP A 45 -6.59 1.87 9.49
C ASP A 45 -5.44 0.88 9.32
N VAL A 46 -5.78 -0.41 9.35
CA VAL A 46 -4.83 -1.50 9.14
C VAL A 46 -5.32 -2.30 7.95
N ILE A 47 -4.43 -2.49 6.98
CA ILE A 47 -4.77 -3.21 5.76
C ILE A 47 -3.85 -4.42 5.62
N LEU A 48 -4.44 -5.58 5.34
CA LEU A 48 -3.68 -6.79 5.03
C LEU A 48 -3.80 -7.09 3.54
N PHE A 49 -2.66 -7.22 2.89
CA PHE A 49 -2.59 -7.75 1.52
C PHE A 49 -2.02 -9.16 1.58
N PRO A 50 -2.83 -10.17 1.30
CA PRO A 50 -2.35 -11.55 1.26
C PRO A 50 -1.27 -11.76 0.21
N LYS A 51 -0.43 -12.74 0.43
CA LYS A 51 0.56 -13.19 -0.53
C LYS A 51 -0.05 -13.36 -1.92
N GLY A 52 0.59 -12.81 -2.91
CA GLY A 52 0.18 -12.94 -4.31
C GLY A 52 -0.97 -12.06 -4.75
N GLU A 53 -1.57 -11.29 -3.85
CA GLU A 53 -2.64 -10.37 -4.24
C GLU A 53 -2.06 -9.18 -4.98
N LYS A 54 -2.60 -8.92 -6.16
CA LYS A 54 -2.21 -7.77 -6.98
C LYS A 54 -2.87 -6.52 -6.44
N HIS A 55 -2.08 -5.48 -6.18
CA HIS A 55 -2.59 -4.26 -5.55
C HIS A 55 -1.72 -3.05 -5.86
N TRP A 56 -2.26 -1.89 -5.53
CA TRP A 56 -1.49 -0.65 -5.43
C TRP A 56 -2.05 0.19 -4.28
N HIS A 57 -1.27 1.16 -3.83
CA HIS A 57 -1.70 2.12 -2.83
C HIS A 57 -1.02 3.46 -3.07
N GLY A 58 -1.61 4.51 -2.52
CA GLY A 58 -1.10 5.86 -2.68
C GLY A 58 -1.93 6.89 -1.96
N ALA A 59 -1.54 8.14 -2.10
CA ALA A 59 -2.22 9.27 -1.47
C ALA A 59 -3.43 9.71 -2.27
N CYS A 60 -4.46 10.20 -1.56
CA CYS A 60 -5.55 10.92 -2.22
C CYS A 60 -5.01 12.22 -2.82
N GLU A 61 -5.72 12.76 -3.80
CA GLU A 61 -5.27 13.98 -4.49
C GLU A 61 -5.20 15.20 -3.58
N ASP A 62 -5.97 15.22 -2.51
CA ASP A 62 -6.05 16.34 -1.58
C ASP A 62 -5.31 16.12 -0.26
N SER A 63 -4.52 15.06 -0.16
CA SER A 63 -3.85 14.72 1.09
C SER A 63 -2.54 13.99 0.88
N ASP A 64 -1.56 14.29 1.72
CA ASP A 64 -0.39 13.44 1.86
C ASP A 64 -0.82 12.16 2.59
N PHE A 65 -0.02 11.12 2.48
CA PHE A 65 -0.35 9.82 3.05
C PHE A 65 0.92 9.12 3.52
N SER A 66 0.91 8.67 4.76
CA SER A 66 2.03 7.93 5.34
C SER A 66 1.56 6.66 5.99
N HIS A 67 2.29 5.57 5.78
CA HIS A 67 1.98 4.30 6.43
C HIS A 67 3.24 3.56 6.83
N ILE A 68 3.07 2.66 7.81
CA ILE A 68 4.07 1.67 8.16
C ILE A 68 3.83 0.45 7.27
N PHE A 69 4.92 -0.10 6.77
CA PHE A 69 4.90 -1.29 5.95
C PHE A 69 5.57 -2.42 6.73
N ILE A 70 4.89 -3.54 6.86
CA ILE A 70 5.41 -4.72 7.54
C ILE A 70 5.25 -5.90 6.60
N SER A 71 6.35 -6.62 6.35
CA SER A 71 6.31 -7.84 5.57
C SER A 71 7.17 -8.91 6.24
N LYS A 72 6.95 -10.16 5.84
CA LYS A 72 7.73 -11.27 6.35
C LYS A 72 9.19 -11.09 5.98
N ALA A 73 10.10 -11.36 6.92
CA ALA A 73 11.54 -11.32 6.67
C ALA A 73 11.90 -12.26 5.51
N GLY A 74 12.71 -11.77 4.57
CA GLY A 74 13.09 -12.53 3.39
C GLY A 74 12.10 -12.48 2.24
N GLY A 75 10.92 -11.91 2.45
CA GLY A 75 9.96 -11.71 1.39
C GLY A 75 10.36 -10.53 0.52
N LYS A 76 11.20 -10.77 -0.47
CA LYS A 76 11.80 -9.70 -1.27
C LYS A 76 11.13 -9.49 -2.60
N ASN A 77 10.21 -10.35 -2.97
CA ASN A 77 9.78 -10.41 -4.36
C ASN A 77 8.64 -9.43 -4.63
N TYR A 78 9.04 -8.23 -4.91
CA TYR A 78 8.18 -7.20 -5.47
C TYR A 78 8.11 -7.42 -6.97
N ILE A 79 6.91 -7.66 -7.47
CA ILE A 79 6.70 -7.87 -8.90
C ILE A 79 5.82 -6.74 -9.42
N GLN A 80 6.40 -5.88 -10.25
CA GLN A 80 5.66 -4.77 -10.84
C GLN A 80 4.85 -5.26 -12.03
N LEU A 81 3.58 -4.92 -12.06
CA LEU A 81 2.63 -5.40 -13.06
C LEU A 81 2.24 -4.33 -14.10
N GLU A 82 2.74 -3.11 -13.95
CA GLU A 82 2.53 -2.03 -14.92
C GLU A 82 3.80 -1.19 -15.06
N ASP A 83 3.92 -0.49 -16.16
CA ASP A 83 5.09 0.35 -16.47
C ASP A 83 5.13 1.65 -15.67
#